data_a22e74dc80bb90eac80854f83ba464a1
#
_entry.id   a22e74dc80bb90eac80854f83ba464a1
#
_cell.length_a   1.000
_cell.length_b   1.000
_cell.length_c   1.000
_cell.angle_alpha   90.00
_cell.angle_beta   90.00
_cell.angle_gamma   90.00
#
_symmetry.space_group_name_H-M   'P 1'
#
loop_
_entity.id
_entity.type
_entity.pdbx_description
1 polymer ?
#
loop_
_entity_poly.entity_id
_entity_poly.type
_entity_poly.pdbx_seq_one_letter_code
_entity_poly.pdbx_strand_id
1 'polypeptide(L)'
;MDKYIYDEKNGLWYELQGDYYLPCLKLPKEESRHIGVWGQRHLRYLKQHRKVLYSELLISGKLNDYLADLNEQAEEMFSRLVKQLAEKEGLTEALKAENQMLWMQKMNNIHNAAMEVVSNDLIYA
;
A
#
# COMPACT_ATOMS: atom_id res chain seq x y z
N MET A 1 -18.54 -19.32 14.85
CA MET A 1 -19.30 -18.46 13.93
C MET A 1 -18.49 -18.24 12.67
N ASP A 2 -19.12 -18.40 11.54
CA ASP A 2 -18.48 -18.11 10.28
C ASP A 2 -18.31 -16.60 10.12
N LYS A 3 -17.13 -16.18 9.73
CA LYS A 3 -16.82 -14.77 9.51
C LYS A 3 -17.63 -14.18 8.35
N TYR A 4 -18.00 -15.02 7.38
CA TYR A 4 -18.76 -14.61 6.22
C TYR A 4 -20.03 -15.47 6.09
N ILE A 5 -21.13 -14.81 5.74
CA ILE A 5 -22.41 -15.48 5.47
C ILE A 5 -22.91 -15.03 4.10
N TYR A 6 -23.40 -15.97 3.29
CA TYR A 6 -24.01 -15.69 2.00
C TYR A 6 -25.53 -15.68 2.12
N ASP A 7 -26.16 -14.60 1.69
CA ASP A 7 -27.61 -14.47 1.62
C ASP A 7 -28.09 -14.71 0.20
N GLU A 8 -28.76 -15.83 -0.03
CA GLU A 8 -29.27 -16.19 -1.36
C GLU A 8 -30.36 -15.26 -1.87
N LYS A 9 -31.10 -14.61 -0.97
CA LYS A 9 -32.17 -13.70 -1.35
C LYS A 9 -31.62 -12.42 -2.01
N ASN A 10 -30.52 -11.90 -1.49
CA ASN A 10 -29.91 -10.68 -1.98
C ASN A 10 -28.72 -10.93 -2.90
N GLY A 11 -28.19 -12.15 -2.91
CA GLY A 11 -26.97 -12.46 -3.64
C GLY A 11 -25.74 -11.76 -3.08
N LEU A 12 -25.78 -11.34 -1.82
CA LEU A 12 -24.70 -10.61 -1.18
C LEU A 12 -24.06 -11.45 -0.08
N TRP A 13 -22.80 -11.21 0.11
CA TRP A 13 -22.06 -11.73 1.25
C TRP A 13 -22.05 -10.72 2.39
N TYR A 14 -22.04 -11.24 3.62
CA TYR A 14 -21.97 -10.42 4.82
C TYR A 14 -20.74 -10.79 5.63
N GLU A 15 -20.04 -9.79 6.12
CA GLU A 15 -18.88 -9.96 6.97
C GLU A 15 -19.25 -9.65 8.42
N LEU A 16 -18.79 -10.50 9.35
CA LEU A 16 -19.01 -10.28 10.77
C LEU A 16 -18.14 -9.15 11.28
N GLN A 17 -18.78 -8.09 11.77
CA GLN A 17 -18.13 -6.93 12.38
C GLN A 17 -18.64 -6.80 13.81
N GLY A 18 -17.83 -7.27 14.78
CA GLY A 18 -18.32 -7.33 16.16
C GLY A 18 -19.47 -8.30 16.31
N ASP A 19 -20.63 -7.81 16.70
CA ASP A 19 -21.85 -8.62 16.83
C ASP A 19 -22.77 -8.55 15.60
N TYR A 20 -22.38 -7.82 14.56
CA TYR A 20 -23.22 -7.56 13.40
C TYR A 20 -22.61 -8.08 12.12
N TYR A 21 -23.48 -8.51 11.19
CA TYR A 21 -23.08 -8.82 9.83
C TYR A 21 -23.35 -7.61 8.94
N LEU A 22 -22.29 -7.10 8.30
CA LEU A 22 -22.40 -6.01 7.35
C LEU A 22 -22.31 -6.53 5.92
N PRO A 23 -23.06 -5.90 4.96
CA PRO A 23 -22.95 -6.30 3.56
C PRO A 23 -21.52 -6.18 3.07
N CYS A 24 -21.05 -7.23 2.45
CA CYS A 24 -19.74 -7.26 1.83
C CYS A 24 -19.91 -7.03 0.33
N LEU A 25 -19.35 -5.93 -0.19
CA LEU A 25 -19.46 -5.58 -1.60
C LEU A 25 -18.64 -6.48 -2.51
N LYS A 26 -17.76 -7.30 -1.93
CA LYS A 26 -16.90 -8.22 -2.66
C LYS A 26 -17.05 -9.63 -2.09
N LEU A 27 -16.99 -10.63 -2.98
CA LEU A 27 -16.97 -12.01 -2.54
C LEU A 27 -15.70 -12.30 -1.74
N PRO A 28 -15.79 -13.04 -0.60
CA PRO A 28 -14.60 -13.39 0.17
C PRO A 28 -13.54 -14.17 -0.60
N LYS A 29 -13.96 -14.86 -1.65
CA LYS A 29 -13.07 -15.63 -2.50
C LYS A 29 -12.42 -14.82 -3.61
N GLU A 30 -12.96 -13.66 -3.93
CA GLU A 30 -12.35 -12.73 -4.87
C GLU A 30 -11.37 -11.85 -4.10
N GLU A 31 -10.12 -12.24 -4.14
CA GLU A 31 -9.08 -11.41 -3.59
C GLU A 31 -8.89 -10.20 -4.48
N SER A 32 -9.53 -9.07 -4.13
CA SER A 32 -9.08 -7.82 -4.68
C SER A 32 -7.74 -7.52 -4.03
N ARG A 33 -6.71 -7.41 -4.86
CA ARG A 33 -5.38 -7.07 -4.38
C ARG A 33 -5.43 -5.74 -3.64
N HIS A 34 -4.80 -5.70 -2.47
CA HIS A 34 -4.79 -4.50 -1.65
C HIS A 34 -3.94 -3.41 -2.29
N ILE A 35 -4.54 -2.24 -2.46
CA ILE A 35 -3.84 -1.06 -2.94
C ILE A 35 -3.50 -0.19 -1.74
N GLY A 36 -2.22 -0.14 -1.39
CA GLY A 36 -1.74 0.64 -0.26
C GLY A 36 -1.54 2.11 -0.61
N VAL A 37 -0.83 2.80 0.29
CA VAL A 37 -0.56 4.25 0.16
C VAL A 37 0.11 4.60 -1.17
N TRP A 38 1.07 3.81 -1.60
CA TRP A 38 1.81 4.05 -2.84
C TRP A 38 0.91 3.96 -4.07
N GLY A 39 0.09 2.91 -4.13
CA GLY A 39 -0.86 2.73 -5.23
C GLY A 39 -1.88 3.84 -5.29
N GLN A 40 -2.39 4.29 -4.14
CA GLN A 40 -3.34 5.39 -4.07
C GLN A 40 -2.73 6.73 -4.53
N ARG A 41 -1.49 6.99 -4.16
CA ARG A 41 -0.77 8.19 -4.63
C ARG A 41 -0.60 8.18 -6.14
N HIS A 42 -0.23 7.03 -6.70
CA HIS A 42 -0.09 6.89 -8.15
C HIS A 42 -1.44 7.03 -8.87
N LEU A 43 -2.50 6.46 -8.30
CA LEU A 43 -3.85 6.63 -8.83
C LEU A 43 -4.23 8.11 -8.93
N ARG A 44 -3.96 8.86 -7.87
CA ARG A 44 -4.23 10.31 -7.85
C ARG A 44 -3.43 11.04 -8.93
N TYR A 45 -2.17 10.69 -9.07
CA TYR A 45 -1.30 11.24 -10.10
C TYR A 45 -1.82 10.94 -11.51
N LEU A 46 -2.24 9.70 -11.78
CA LEU A 46 -2.81 9.30 -13.07
C LEU A 46 -4.06 10.11 -13.39
N LYS A 47 -4.94 10.30 -12.43
CA LYS A 47 -6.17 11.09 -12.62
C LYS A 47 -5.90 12.53 -12.98
N GLN A 48 -4.83 13.11 -12.45
CA GLN A 48 -4.51 14.52 -12.64
C GLN A 48 -3.62 14.78 -13.85
N HIS A 49 -2.65 13.91 -14.11
CA HIS A 49 -1.59 14.16 -15.08
C HIS A 49 -1.54 13.15 -16.23
N ARG A 50 -2.13 11.99 -16.09
CA ARG A 50 -2.14 10.95 -17.11
C ARG A 50 -3.53 10.38 -17.32
N LYS A 51 -4.45 11.25 -17.70
CA LYS A 51 -5.87 10.91 -17.83
C LYS A 51 -6.13 9.84 -18.88
N VAL A 52 -5.37 9.84 -19.98
CA VAL A 52 -5.54 8.85 -21.05
C VAL A 52 -5.18 7.46 -20.55
N LEU A 53 -4.03 7.32 -19.88
CA LEU A 53 -3.61 6.05 -19.30
C LEU A 53 -4.59 5.56 -18.24
N TYR A 54 -5.05 6.48 -17.38
CA TYR A 54 -6.06 6.18 -16.38
C TYR A 54 -7.34 5.62 -17.00
N SER A 55 -7.83 6.27 -18.06
CA SER A 55 -9.05 5.85 -18.75
C SER A 55 -8.88 4.49 -19.41
N GLU A 56 -7.74 4.25 -20.06
CA GLU A 56 -7.44 2.97 -20.69
C GLU A 56 -7.41 1.82 -19.68
N LEU A 57 -6.75 2.03 -18.53
CA LEU A 57 -6.68 1.03 -17.47
C LEU A 57 -8.05 0.77 -16.86
N LEU A 58 -8.83 1.82 -16.67
CA LEU A 58 -10.17 1.71 -16.11
C LEU A 58 -11.10 0.92 -17.03
N ILE A 59 -11.10 1.23 -18.32
CA ILE A 59 -11.93 0.56 -19.32
C ILE A 59 -11.54 -0.90 -19.47
N SER A 60 -10.25 -1.22 -19.48
CA SER A 60 -9.75 -2.58 -19.62
C SER A 60 -9.95 -3.42 -18.35
N GLY A 61 -10.31 -2.81 -17.24
CA GLY A 61 -10.47 -3.49 -15.94
C GLY A 61 -9.16 -3.90 -15.28
N LYS A 62 -8.04 -3.39 -15.76
CA LYS A 62 -6.69 -3.72 -15.25
C LYS A 62 -6.13 -2.70 -14.27
N LEU A 63 -6.88 -1.63 -13.99
CA LEU A 63 -6.40 -0.55 -13.14
C LEU A 63 -6.01 -1.06 -11.75
N ASN A 64 -6.83 -1.91 -11.15
CA ASN A 64 -6.59 -2.42 -9.82
C ASN A 64 -5.31 -3.26 -9.75
N ASP A 65 -5.13 -4.18 -10.70
CA ASP A 65 -3.92 -5.00 -10.79
C ASP A 65 -2.68 -4.16 -11.02
N TYR A 66 -2.77 -3.18 -11.90
CA TYR A 66 -1.68 -2.25 -12.18
C TYR A 66 -1.24 -1.50 -10.92
N LEU A 67 -2.20 -0.95 -10.18
CA LEU A 67 -1.91 -0.21 -8.96
C LEU A 67 -1.37 -1.11 -7.85
N ALA A 68 -1.87 -2.34 -7.75
CA ALA A 68 -1.39 -3.30 -6.77
C ALA A 68 0.05 -3.72 -7.07
N ASP A 69 0.38 -3.97 -8.33
CA ASP A 69 1.76 -4.28 -8.75
C ASP A 69 2.70 -3.11 -8.44
N LEU A 70 2.28 -1.90 -8.77
CA LEU A 70 3.07 -0.72 -8.46
C LEU A 70 3.28 -0.55 -6.96
N ASN A 71 2.24 -0.79 -6.18
CA ASN A 71 2.32 -0.72 -4.72
C ASN A 71 3.32 -1.73 -4.16
N GLU A 72 3.30 -2.95 -4.65
CA GLU A 72 4.26 -3.98 -4.24
C GLU A 72 5.70 -3.59 -4.58
N GLN A 73 5.92 -3.08 -5.78
CA GLN A 73 7.23 -2.60 -6.21
C GLN A 73 7.70 -1.45 -5.35
N ALA A 74 6.81 -0.52 -5.04
CA ALA A 74 7.13 0.63 -4.20
C ALA A 74 7.47 0.22 -2.78
N GLU A 75 6.71 -0.69 -2.20
CA GLU A 75 6.97 -1.21 -0.85
C GLU A 75 8.31 -1.93 -0.77
N GLU A 76 8.61 -2.77 -1.75
CA GLU A 76 9.88 -3.48 -1.82
C GLU A 76 11.05 -2.52 -1.96
N MET A 77 10.94 -1.56 -2.86
CA MET A 77 11.97 -0.54 -3.06
C MET A 77 12.17 0.30 -1.81
N PHE A 78 11.09 0.71 -1.16
CA PHE A 78 11.13 1.48 0.08
C PHE A 78 11.84 0.71 1.18
N SER A 79 11.47 -0.55 1.41
CA SER A 79 12.08 -1.39 2.44
C SER A 79 13.57 -1.58 2.18
N ARG A 80 13.95 -1.81 0.93
CA ARG A 80 15.35 -1.99 0.53
C ARG A 80 16.15 -0.72 0.76
N LEU A 81 15.60 0.44 0.38
CA LEU A 81 16.27 1.73 0.58
C LEU A 81 16.43 2.05 2.06
N VAL A 82 15.41 1.84 2.86
CA VAL A 82 15.47 2.07 4.30
C VAL A 82 16.57 1.20 4.92
N LYS A 83 16.62 -0.07 4.56
CA LYS A 83 17.64 -1.00 5.05
C LYS A 83 19.05 -0.55 4.66
N GLN A 84 19.25 -0.22 3.39
CA GLN A 84 20.55 0.23 2.88
C GLN A 84 21.02 1.51 3.55
N LEU A 85 20.13 2.50 3.70
CA LEU A 85 20.46 3.77 4.34
C LEU A 85 20.74 3.58 5.84
N ALA A 86 19.99 2.72 6.50
CA ALA A 86 20.23 2.40 7.91
C ALA A 86 21.60 1.75 8.12
N GLU A 87 21.97 0.82 7.25
CA GLU A 87 23.29 0.19 7.29
C GLU A 87 24.42 1.20 7.03
N LYS A 88 24.20 2.09 6.05
CA LYS A 88 25.18 3.13 5.71
C LYS A 88 25.43 4.09 6.86
N GLU A 89 24.39 4.46 7.61
CA GLU A 89 24.47 5.37 8.75
C GLU A 89 24.82 4.66 10.07
N GLY A 90 24.96 3.33 10.05
CA GLY A 90 25.30 2.56 11.23
C GLY A 90 24.20 2.50 12.27
N LEU A 91 22.95 2.55 11.85
CA LEU A 91 21.80 2.44 12.76
C LEU A 91 21.61 0.98 13.15
N THR A 92 22.02 0.66 14.37
CA THR A 92 21.96 -0.71 14.90
C THR A 92 21.03 -0.78 16.10
N GLU A 93 20.72 -2.02 16.52
CA GLU A 93 19.96 -2.24 17.76
C GLU A 93 20.73 -1.71 18.97
N ALA A 94 22.06 -1.71 18.94
CA ALA A 94 22.88 -1.14 20.00
C ALA A 94 22.64 0.38 20.13
N LEU A 95 22.59 1.10 19.02
CA LEU A 95 22.28 2.54 19.03
C LEU A 95 20.87 2.80 19.55
N LYS A 96 19.92 1.98 19.17
CA LYS A 96 18.54 2.09 19.66
C LYS A 96 18.49 1.94 21.19
N ALA A 97 19.25 1.00 21.73
CA ALA A 97 19.32 0.77 23.17
C ALA A 97 20.04 1.90 23.92
N GLU A 98 21.10 2.46 23.32
CA GLU A 98 21.87 3.54 23.95
C GLU A 98 21.18 4.89 23.88
N ASN A 99 20.63 5.24 22.70
CA ASN A 99 19.99 6.54 22.49
C ASN A 99 18.81 6.39 21.54
N GLN A 100 17.66 6.07 22.12
CA GLN A 100 16.43 5.84 21.38
C GLN A 100 15.97 7.06 20.60
N MET A 101 16.09 8.25 21.17
CA MET A 101 15.66 9.48 20.49
C MET A 101 16.48 9.77 19.25
N LEU A 102 17.79 9.61 19.33
CA LEU A 102 18.67 9.80 18.18
C LEU A 102 18.39 8.76 17.09
N TRP A 103 18.18 7.51 17.50
CA TRP A 103 17.82 6.44 16.58
C TRP A 103 16.51 6.76 15.84
N MET A 104 15.49 7.21 16.57
CA MET A 104 14.20 7.59 15.99
C MET A 104 14.32 8.76 15.02
N GLN A 105 15.07 9.79 15.35
CA GLN A 105 15.28 10.93 14.47
C GLN A 105 15.97 10.53 13.18
N LYS A 106 17.01 9.70 13.27
CA LYS A 106 17.72 9.21 12.09
C LYS A 106 16.86 8.30 11.24
N MET A 107 16.07 7.41 11.85
CA MET A 107 15.15 6.55 11.12
C MET A 107 14.05 7.36 10.42
N ASN A 108 13.52 8.39 11.05
CA ASN A 108 12.54 9.26 10.41
C ASN A 108 13.13 9.98 9.20
N ASN A 109 14.35 10.45 9.28
CA ASN A 109 15.05 11.08 8.15
C ASN A 109 15.27 10.08 7.00
N ILE A 110 15.64 8.86 7.33
CA ILE A 110 15.82 7.77 6.35
C ILE A 110 14.49 7.43 5.67
N HIS A 111 13.41 7.29 6.45
CA HIS A 111 12.08 7.02 5.91
C HIS A 111 11.64 8.12 4.95
N ASN A 112 11.84 9.38 5.32
CA ASN A 112 11.49 10.51 4.47
C ASN A 112 12.30 10.53 3.17
N ALA A 113 13.60 10.28 3.25
CA ALA A 113 14.47 10.22 2.08
C ALA A 113 14.08 9.06 1.16
N ALA A 114 13.84 7.88 1.71
CA ALA A 114 13.41 6.71 0.93
C ALA A 114 12.05 6.95 0.28
N MET A 115 11.11 7.55 1.01
CA MET A 115 9.79 7.90 0.49
C MET A 115 9.89 8.87 -0.70
N GLU A 116 10.76 9.86 -0.61
CA GLU A 116 10.99 10.82 -1.69
C GLU A 116 11.53 10.12 -2.94
N VAL A 117 12.53 9.26 -2.77
CA VAL A 117 13.12 8.51 -3.90
C VAL A 117 12.08 7.62 -4.58
N VAL A 118 11.32 6.85 -3.80
CA VAL A 118 10.29 5.96 -4.35
C VAL A 118 9.20 6.77 -5.05
N SER A 119 8.78 7.88 -4.46
CA SER A 119 7.76 8.75 -5.06
C SER A 119 8.22 9.29 -6.41
N ASN A 120 9.46 9.77 -6.51
CA ASN A 120 9.99 10.32 -7.75
C ASN A 120 10.22 9.25 -8.82
N ASP A 121 10.69 8.07 -8.43
CA ASP A 121 11.06 7.02 -9.37
C ASP A 121 9.88 6.21 -9.88
N LEU A 122 8.88 5.94 -9.03
CA LEU A 122 7.76 5.07 -9.38
C LEU A 122 6.42 5.78 -9.44
N ILE A 123 6.15 6.68 -8.50
CA ILE A 123 4.81 7.25 -8.33
C ILE A 123 4.57 8.39 -9.31
N TYR A 124 5.52 9.27 -9.47
CA TYR A 124 5.40 10.47 -10.31
C TYR A 124 6.26 10.39 -11.58
N ALA A 125 6.64 9.21 -11.96
CA ALA A 125 7.45 9.00 -13.17
C ALA A 125 6.65 9.19 -14.46
#